data_aa502dece2d57a1e24848f7d6120226d
#
_entry.id   aa502dece2d57a1e24848f7d6120226d
#
_cell.length_a   1.000
_cell.length_b   1.000
_cell.length_c   1.000
_cell.angle_alpha   90.00
_cell.angle_beta   90.00
_cell.angle_gamma   90.00
#
_symmetry.space_group_name_H-M   'P 1'
#
loop_
_entity.id
_entity.type
_entity.pdbx_description
1 polymer ?
#
loop_
_entity_poly.entity_id
_entity_poly.type
_entity_poly.pdbx_seq_one_letter_code
_entity_poly.pdbx_strand_id
1 'polypeptide(L)'
;IWRIEKFDSEKVWSLAMWNADLGYYYGKRFLMDAQTKLQNILGENSDSKMTILTDREEALFKITFADENRPPIEVLMSDFIEAKSPKAKGKRFSTLDIAKIEDITPEPEVVEPEAEEDSETEEETIAPIVDVPFTISNEVPEDSKPVDEQLSLF
;
A
#
# COMPACT_ATOMS: atom_id res chain seq x y z
N ILE A 1 -19.17 -12.19 1.03
CA ILE A 1 -18.14 -11.95 2.05
C ILE A 1 -18.18 -10.47 2.41
N TRP A 2 -18.43 -10.18 3.68
CA TRP A 2 -18.42 -8.82 4.20
C TRP A 2 -17.07 -8.58 4.87
N ARG A 3 -16.40 -7.49 4.51
CA ARG A 3 -15.17 -7.04 5.15
C ARG A 3 -15.42 -5.66 5.75
N ILE A 4 -15.15 -5.49 7.02
CA ILE A 4 -15.27 -4.23 7.73
C ILE A 4 -13.88 -3.82 8.16
N GLU A 5 -13.43 -2.66 7.68
CA GLU A 5 -12.13 -2.10 8.00
C GLU A 5 -12.23 -0.63 8.35
N LYS A 6 -11.23 -0.15 9.06
CA LYS A 6 -11.05 1.28 9.23
C LYS A 6 -10.72 1.90 7.88
N PHE A 7 -11.38 3.00 7.57
CA PHE A 7 -11.10 3.74 6.34
C PHE A 7 -9.67 4.30 6.34
N ASP A 8 -8.98 4.08 5.25
CA ASP A 8 -7.64 4.61 4.97
C ASP A 8 -7.64 5.17 3.55
N SER A 9 -7.41 6.49 3.44
CA SER A 9 -7.41 7.20 2.15
C SER A 9 -6.15 6.94 1.30
N GLU A 10 -5.10 6.44 1.92
CA GLU A 10 -3.83 6.15 1.24
C GLU A 10 -3.73 4.70 0.76
N LYS A 11 -4.67 3.89 1.22
CA LYS A 11 -4.69 2.47 0.89
C LYS A 11 -5.09 2.24 -0.56
N VAL A 12 -4.20 1.65 -1.33
CA VAL A 12 -4.44 1.28 -2.73
C VAL A 12 -5.08 -0.10 -2.80
N TRP A 13 -6.17 -0.18 -3.54
CA TRP A 13 -6.87 -1.43 -3.82
C TRP A 13 -6.58 -1.89 -5.23
N SER A 14 -6.35 -3.18 -5.39
CA SER A 14 -6.22 -3.85 -6.68
C SER A 14 -7.41 -4.78 -6.90
N LEU A 15 -8.03 -4.66 -8.05
CA LEU A 15 -9.26 -5.36 -8.42
C LEU A 15 -9.07 -6.07 -9.76
N ALA A 16 -9.45 -7.33 -9.84
CA ALA A 16 -9.74 -8.02 -11.08
C ALA A 16 -11.25 -8.24 -11.20
N MET A 17 -11.83 -7.88 -12.33
CA MET A 17 -13.27 -7.98 -12.57
C MET A 17 -13.60 -8.42 -13.99
N TRP A 18 -14.70 -9.14 -14.12
CA TRP A 18 -15.37 -9.34 -15.40
C TRP A 18 -16.28 -8.14 -15.70
N ASN A 19 -16.05 -7.50 -16.82
CA ASN A 19 -16.90 -6.40 -17.26
C ASN A 19 -17.92 -6.95 -18.28
N ALA A 20 -19.18 -7.00 -17.89
CA ALA A 20 -20.24 -7.56 -18.70
C ALA A 20 -20.58 -6.74 -19.94
N ASP A 21 -20.38 -5.41 -19.91
CA ASP A 21 -20.64 -4.55 -21.05
C ASP A 21 -19.66 -4.79 -22.21
N LEU A 22 -18.42 -5.13 -21.86
CA LEU A 22 -17.33 -5.26 -22.80
C LEU A 22 -16.95 -6.72 -23.08
N GLY A 23 -17.40 -7.65 -22.23
CA GLY A 23 -17.13 -9.08 -22.37
C GLY A 23 -15.67 -9.47 -22.16
N TYR A 24 -14.96 -8.75 -21.28
CA TYR A 24 -13.56 -9.00 -20.99
C TYR A 24 -13.24 -8.80 -19.51
N TYR A 25 -12.13 -9.36 -19.08
CA TYR A 25 -11.56 -9.12 -17.77
C TYR A 25 -10.73 -7.84 -17.73
N TYR A 26 -10.97 -7.05 -16.68
CA TYR A 26 -10.30 -5.77 -16.44
C TYR A 26 -9.62 -5.77 -15.10
N GLY A 27 -8.44 -5.15 -15.06
CA GLY A 27 -7.73 -4.80 -13.84
C GLY A 27 -7.92 -3.32 -13.50
N LYS A 28 -8.09 -3.03 -12.23
CA LYS A 28 -8.13 -1.67 -11.68
C LYS A 28 -7.22 -1.56 -10.49
N ARG A 29 -6.62 -0.40 -10.32
CA ARG A 29 -6.04 0.04 -9.05
C ARG A 29 -6.67 1.37 -8.68
N PHE A 30 -7.05 1.51 -7.43
CA PHE A 30 -7.74 2.72 -7.00
C PHE A 30 -7.56 2.99 -5.52
N LEU A 31 -7.72 4.26 -5.16
CA LEU A 31 -7.85 4.74 -3.80
C LEU A 31 -9.32 4.93 -3.51
N MET A 32 -9.76 4.55 -2.32
CA MET A 32 -11.14 4.79 -1.90
C MET A 32 -11.31 6.24 -1.46
N ASP A 33 -12.36 6.89 -1.96
CA ASP A 33 -12.73 8.22 -1.49
C ASP A 33 -13.49 8.13 -0.16
N ALA A 34 -13.25 9.07 0.73
CA ALA A 34 -14.03 9.22 1.95
C ALA A 34 -15.45 9.66 1.62
N GLN A 35 -16.35 8.72 1.46
CA GLN A 35 -17.75 8.99 1.15
C GLN A 35 -18.67 8.25 2.11
N THR A 36 -19.80 8.90 2.42
CA THR A 36 -20.86 8.29 3.24
C THR A 36 -21.83 7.44 2.43
N LYS A 37 -21.72 7.46 1.10
CA LYS A 37 -22.59 6.72 0.19
C LYS A 37 -21.89 5.50 -0.38
N LEU A 38 -22.67 4.47 -0.67
CA LEU A 38 -22.19 3.29 -1.37
C LEU A 38 -21.56 3.67 -2.71
N GLN A 39 -20.38 3.13 -2.97
CA GLN A 39 -19.67 3.28 -4.24
C GLN A 39 -19.72 1.97 -5.01
N ASN A 40 -20.17 2.02 -6.24
CA ASN A 40 -20.09 0.87 -7.13
C ASN A 40 -18.77 0.93 -7.91
N ILE A 41 -17.89 -0.02 -7.61
CA ILE A 41 -16.56 -0.14 -8.24
C ILE A 41 -16.56 -1.00 -9.51
N LEU A 42 -17.64 -1.75 -9.77
CA LEU A 42 -17.73 -2.65 -10.91
C LEU A 42 -18.34 -1.99 -12.16
N GLY A 43 -18.98 -0.84 -12.02
CA GLY A 43 -19.71 -0.18 -13.09
C GLY A 43 -21.23 -0.33 -12.92
N GLU A 44 -22.00 0.13 -13.88
CA GLU A 44 -23.46 0.17 -13.78
C GLU A 44 -24.13 -1.17 -14.13
N ASN A 45 -23.44 -2.03 -14.87
CA ASN A 45 -23.98 -3.31 -15.29
C ASN A 45 -23.93 -4.33 -14.14
N SER A 46 -25.10 -4.82 -13.74
CA SER A 46 -25.27 -5.78 -12.65
C SER A 46 -24.64 -7.15 -12.92
N ASP A 47 -24.40 -7.47 -14.19
CA ASP A 47 -23.79 -8.75 -14.60
C ASP A 47 -22.27 -8.73 -14.50
N SER A 48 -21.69 -7.56 -14.27
CA SER A 48 -20.27 -7.43 -13.97
C SER A 48 -19.95 -8.08 -12.62
N LYS A 49 -18.84 -8.84 -12.59
CA LYS A 49 -18.47 -9.63 -11.41
C LYS A 49 -17.08 -9.31 -10.92
N MET A 50 -16.96 -9.14 -9.62
CA MET A 50 -15.67 -9.07 -8.96
C MET A 50 -15.06 -10.47 -8.86
N THR A 51 -13.83 -10.62 -9.33
CA THR A 51 -13.07 -11.88 -9.22
C THR A 51 -12.11 -11.83 -8.05
N ILE A 52 -11.34 -10.76 -7.95
CA ILE A 52 -10.35 -10.55 -6.89
C ILE A 52 -10.43 -9.11 -6.43
N LEU A 53 -10.34 -8.90 -5.12
CA LEU A 53 -10.14 -7.59 -4.50
C LEU A 53 -9.11 -7.75 -3.40
N THR A 54 -7.99 -7.06 -3.53
CA THR A 54 -6.90 -7.10 -2.55
C THR A 54 -6.36 -5.70 -2.28
N ASP A 55 -5.89 -5.50 -1.09
CA ASP A 55 -5.26 -4.27 -0.60
C ASP A 55 -3.74 -4.40 -0.48
N ARG A 56 -3.19 -5.47 -1.02
CA ARG A 56 -1.75 -5.69 -1.05
C ARG A 56 -1.09 -4.75 -2.04
N GLU A 57 -0.04 -4.09 -1.63
CA GLU A 57 0.65 -3.06 -2.42
C GLU A 57 1.19 -3.63 -3.73
N GLU A 58 1.81 -4.80 -3.65
CA GLU A 58 2.37 -5.51 -4.79
C GLU A 58 1.50 -6.71 -5.18
N ALA A 59 0.23 -6.44 -5.47
CA ALA A 59 -0.70 -7.48 -5.89
C ALA A 59 -0.24 -8.15 -7.19
N LEU A 60 -0.04 -9.46 -7.14
CA LEU A 60 0.40 -10.29 -8.26
C LEU A 60 -0.72 -11.24 -8.67
N PHE A 61 -1.20 -11.11 -9.89
CA PHE A 61 -2.28 -11.94 -10.42
C PHE A 61 -1.78 -12.87 -11.49
N LYS A 62 -2.14 -14.14 -11.38
CA LYS A 62 -1.89 -15.15 -12.39
C LYS A 62 -3.11 -15.29 -13.27
N ILE A 63 -2.91 -15.11 -14.56
CA ILE A 63 -3.95 -15.20 -15.58
C ILE A 63 -3.76 -16.47 -16.39
N THR A 64 -4.72 -17.36 -16.35
CA THR A 64 -4.76 -18.59 -17.13
C THR A 64 -5.74 -18.40 -18.29
N PHE A 65 -5.28 -18.67 -19.50
CA PHE A 65 -6.09 -18.56 -20.71
C PHE A 65 -6.98 -19.77 -20.93
N ALA A 66 -8.06 -19.60 -21.69
CA ALA A 66 -8.92 -20.70 -22.09
C ALA A 66 -8.24 -21.64 -23.10
N ASP A 67 -7.29 -21.13 -23.85
CA ASP A 67 -6.44 -21.93 -24.76
C ASP A 67 -5.34 -22.63 -23.93
N GLU A 68 -5.44 -23.94 -23.78
CA GLU A 68 -4.50 -24.78 -23.03
C GLU A 68 -3.06 -24.75 -23.58
N ASN A 69 -2.89 -24.37 -24.85
CA ASN A 69 -1.57 -24.25 -25.47
C ASN A 69 -0.83 -22.96 -25.06
N ARG A 70 -1.50 -22.07 -24.37
CA ARG A 70 -0.92 -20.81 -23.90
C ARG A 70 -0.48 -20.93 -22.45
N PRO A 71 0.77 -20.59 -22.16
CA PRO A 71 1.23 -20.53 -20.78
C PRO A 71 0.48 -19.42 -20.04
N PRO A 72 0.19 -19.62 -18.76
CA PRO A 72 -0.33 -18.55 -17.91
C PRO A 72 0.68 -17.41 -17.80
N ILE A 73 0.17 -16.21 -17.61
CA ILE A 73 1.00 -15.02 -17.38
C ILE A 73 0.79 -14.50 -15.97
N GLU A 74 1.81 -13.89 -15.42
CA GLU A 74 1.77 -13.21 -14.14
C GLU A 74 1.79 -11.70 -14.38
N VAL A 75 0.90 -11.00 -13.70
CA VAL A 75 0.72 -9.56 -13.85
C VAL A 75 0.86 -8.89 -12.51
N LEU A 76 1.93 -8.13 -12.35
CA LEU A 76 2.10 -7.25 -11.19
C LEU A 76 1.22 -6.01 -11.40
N MET A 77 0.26 -5.81 -10.53
CA MET A 77 -0.76 -4.78 -10.70
C MET A 77 -0.19 -3.36 -10.64
N SER A 78 0.89 -3.13 -9.91
CA SER A 78 1.58 -1.83 -9.86
C SER A 78 2.18 -1.42 -11.19
N ASP A 79 2.71 -2.37 -11.96
CA ASP A 79 3.28 -2.13 -13.29
C ASP A 79 2.21 -2.11 -14.38
N PHE A 80 1.15 -2.86 -14.14
CA PHE A 80 0.07 -3.02 -15.12
C PHE A 80 -0.78 -1.77 -15.26
N ILE A 81 -1.15 -1.14 -14.14
CA ILE A 81 -2.00 0.05 -14.12
C ILE A 81 -1.72 0.91 -12.89
N GLU A 82 -1.70 2.22 -13.10
CA GLU A 82 -1.61 3.21 -12.02
C GLU A 82 -2.89 3.26 -11.18
N ALA A 83 -2.76 3.64 -9.91
CA ALA A 83 -3.90 3.88 -9.05
C ALA A 83 -4.64 5.14 -9.50
N LYS A 84 -5.96 5.00 -9.66
CA LYS A 84 -6.86 6.07 -10.10
C LYS A 84 -8.07 6.16 -9.15
N SER A 85 -9.13 6.81 -9.59
CA SER A 85 -10.38 6.85 -8.83
C SER A 85 -11.12 5.51 -8.90
N PRO A 86 -12.00 5.19 -7.94
CA PRO A 86 -12.81 3.97 -7.96
C PRO A 86 -13.74 3.86 -9.18
N LYS A 87 -14.09 5.00 -9.78
CA LYS A 87 -14.94 5.07 -10.98
C LYS A 87 -14.19 4.83 -12.28
N ALA A 88 -12.87 4.77 -12.24
CA ALA A 88 -12.07 4.54 -13.44
C ALA A 88 -12.42 3.18 -14.07
N LYS A 89 -12.39 3.13 -15.39
CA LYS A 89 -12.78 1.95 -16.16
C LYS A 89 -11.81 0.77 -15.99
N GLY A 90 -10.56 1.05 -15.68
CA GLY A 90 -9.51 0.05 -15.59
C GLY A 90 -8.87 -0.26 -16.95
N LYS A 91 -7.98 -1.24 -16.95
CA LYS A 91 -7.26 -1.71 -18.12
C LYS A 91 -7.58 -3.19 -18.36
N ARG A 92 -7.85 -3.54 -19.60
CA ARG A 92 -8.11 -4.93 -20.00
C ARG A 92 -6.86 -5.78 -19.86
N PHE A 93 -6.96 -6.95 -19.25
CA PHE A 93 -5.84 -7.87 -19.10
C PHE A 93 -5.41 -8.48 -20.44
N SER A 94 -6.35 -8.92 -21.24
CA SER A 94 -6.08 -9.55 -22.53
C SER A 94 -7.26 -9.40 -23.48
N THR A 95 -6.99 -9.56 -24.77
CA THR A 95 -8.01 -9.73 -25.82
C THR A 95 -8.40 -11.20 -25.98
N LEU A 96 -7.62 -12.09 -25.39
CA LEU A 96 -7.85 -13.54 -25.44
C LEU A 96 -8.78 -13.94 -24.30
N ASP A 97 -9.47 -15.05 -24.50
CA ASP A 97 -10.34 -15.61 -23.50
C ASP A 97 -9.54 -16.09 -22.29
N ILE A 98 -9.93 -15.60 -21.14
CA ILE A 98 -9.32 -15.93 -19.84
C ILE A 98 -10.21 -16.97 -19.16
N ALA A 99 -9.63 -18.11 -18.82
CA ALA A 99 -10.32 -19.17 -18.08
C ALA A 99 -10.37 -18.84 -16.56
N LYS A 100 -9.28 -18.30 -16.01
CA LYS A 100 -9.15 -18.06 -14.58
C LYS A 100 -8.18 -16.92 -14.27
N ILE A 101 -8.47 -16.20 -13.20
CA ILE A 101 -7.54 -15.24 -12.59
C ILE A 101 -7.39 -15.62 -11.13
N GLU A 102 -6.16 -15.71 -10.65
CA GLU A 102 -5.82 -16.08 -9.27
C GLU A 102 -4.93 -15.00 -8.64
N ASP A 103 -5.15 -14.74 -7.39
CA ASP A 103 -4.25 -13.91 -6.58
C ASP A 103 -3.11 -14.81 -6.06
N ILE A 104 -1.93 -14.59 -6.59
CA ILE A 104 -0.69 -15.28 -6.18
C ILE A 104 0.27 -14.35 -5.44
N THR A 105 -0.25 -13.23 -4.95
CA THR A 105 0.54 -12.29 -4.17
C THR A 105 1.17 -13.02 -2.99
N PRO A 106 2.50 -12.98 -2.83
CA PRO A 106 3.15 -13.61 -1.71
C PRO A 106 2.60 -13.01 -0.40
N GLU A 107 2.25 -13.89 0.52
CA GLU A 107 1.93 -13.43 1.87
C GLU A 107 3.20 -12.85 2.47
N PRO A 108 3.13 -11.69 3.14
CA PRO A 108 4.26 -11.22 3.89
C PRO A 108 4.61 -12.34 4.88
N GLU A 109 5.83 -12.84 4.79
CA GLU A 109 6.32 -13.75 5.81
C GLU A 109 6.18 -13.00 7.13
N VAL A 110 5.20 -13.44 7.91
CA VAL A 110 5.15 -13.10 9.32
C VAL A 110 6.38 -13.79 9.89
N VAL A 111 7.47 -13.06 9.98
CA VAL A 111 8.57 -13.47 10.85
C VAL A 111 7.91 -13.46 12.23
N GLU A 112 7.39 -14.60 12.63
CA GLU A 112 7.11 -14.81 14.04
C GLU A 112 8.45 -14.53 14.70
N PRO A 113 8.51 -13.57 15.65
CA PRO A 113 9.70 -13.45 16.45
C PRO A 113 9.84 -14.82 17.09
N GLU A 114 10.86 -15.58 16.66
CA GLU A 114 11.28 -16.70 17.43
C GLU A 114 11.40 -16.17 18.84
N ALA A 115 10.52 -16.65 19.70
CA ALA A 115 10.65 -16.42 21.10
C ALA A 115 12.06 -16.94 21.43
N GLU A 116 13.00 -16.03 21.50
CA GLU A 116 14.26 -16.31 22.13
C GLU A 116 13.89 -16.86 23.49
N GLU A 117 14.05 -18.16 23.63
CA GLU A 117 13.99 -18.77 24.94
C GLU A 117 14.95 -17.97 25.78
N ASP A 118 14.38 -17.32 26.76
CA ASP A 118 15.07 -16.70 27.89
C ASP A 118 16.08 -17.72 28.42
N SER A 119 17.27 -17.69 27.90
CA SER A 119 18.38 -18.20 28.66
C SER A 119 18.59 -17.18 29.75
N GLU A 120 18.05 -17.48 30.92
CA GLU A 120 18.42 -16.85 32.16
C GLU A 120 19.94 -16.85 32.30
N THR A 121 20.53 -15.78 31.83
CA THR A 121 21.84 -15.38 32.29
C THR A 121 21.59 -14.29 33.29
N GLU A 122 21.44 -14.71 34.51
CA GLU A 122 21.67 -13.83 35.64
C GLU A 122 23.11 -13.31 35.52
N GLU A 123 23.28 -12.21 34.90
CA GLU A 123 24.41 -11.34 35.18
C GLU A 123 23.88 -9.96 35.51
N GLU A 124 23.68 -9.83 36.78
CA GLU A 124 23.81 -8.61 37.52
C GLU A 124 25.12 -7.91 37.20
N THR A 125 25.20 -7.24 36.13
CA THR A 125 26.13 -6.17 35.95
C THR A 125 25.33 -4.91 35.73
N ILE A 126 24.89 -4.37 36.79
CA ILE A 126 24.59 -2.95 36.83
C ILE A 126 25.92 -2.29 36.52
N ALA A 127 26.12 -1.92 35.28
CA ALA A 127 27.18 -1.01 34.94
C ALA A 127 26.99 0.24 35.81
N PRO A 128 27.98 0.66 36.55
CA PRO A 128 27.83 1.87 37.37
C PRO A 128 27.46 2.96 36.36
N ILE A 129 26.37 3.60 36.64
CA ILE A 129 26.02 4.85 35.99
C ILE A 129 27.20 5.74 36.21
N VAL A 130 28.03 5.89 35.25
CA VAL A 130 29.04 6.90 35.27
C VAL A 130 28.28 8.20 35.26
N ASP A 131 28.21 8.82 36.38
CA ASP A 131 27.78 10.18 36.53
C ASP A 131 28.74 11.02 35.69
N VAL A 132 28.43 11.19 34.47
CA VAL A 132 29.09 12.16 33.60
C VAL A 132 28.57 13.49 34.11
N PRO A 133 29.39 14.31 34.75
CA PRO A 133 28.93 15.64 35.12
C PRO A 133 28.64 16.37 33.81
N PHE A 134 27.38 16.54 33.54
CA PHE A 134 26.92 17.36 32.46
C PHE A 134 27.18 18.80 32.88
N THR A 135 28.38 19.25 32.65
CA THR A 135 28.67 20.68 32.73
C THR A 135 28.05 21.32 31.51
N ILE A 136 26.82 21.72 31.68
CA ILE A 136 26.24 22.71 30.78
C ILE A 136 27.00 24.01 31.09
N SER A 137 28.04 24.24 30.36
CA SER A 137 28.56 25.58 30.27
C SER A 137 27.55 26.36 29.46
N ASN A 138 26.66 27.01 30.14
CA ASN A 138 25.87 28.09 29.59
C ASN A 138 26.81 29.26 29.29
N GLU A 139 27.64 29.11 28.32
CA GLU A 139 28.17 30.26 27.62
C GLU A 139 27.14 30.64 26.57
N VAL A 140 26.21 31.44 27.00
CA VAL A 140 25.45 32.29 26.11
C VAL A 140 26.47 33.27 25.51
N PRO A 141 26.74 33.27 24.24
CA PRO A 141 27.47 34.35 23.64
C PRO A 141 26.59 35.59 23.70
N GLU A 142 26.82 36.40 24.67
CA GLU A 142 26.40 37.79 24.61
C GLU A 142 27.23 38.46 23.55
N ASP A 143 26.81 38.42 22.34
CA ASP A 143 27.18 39.41 21.35
C ASP A 143 26.17 39.46 20.21
N SER A 144 24.97 39.78 20.50
CA SER A 144 24.10 40.38 19.53
C SER A 144 24.08 41.88 19.77
N LYS A 145 25.06 42.53 19.28
CA LYS A 145 24.95 43.96 19.03
C LYS A 145 23.84 44.16 18.06
N PRO A 146 22.83 44.94 18.34
CA PRO A 146 21.90 45.36 17.30
C PRO A 146 22.71 46.14 16.29
N VAL A 147 22.74 45.63 15.09
CA VAL A 147 23.20 46.39 13.94
C VAL A 147 22.15 47.45 13.77
N ASP A 148 22.51 48.61 14.18
CA ASP A 148 21.76 49.82 13.89
C ASP A 148 21.90 50.07 12.40
N GLU A 149 21.08 49.43 11.64
CA GLU A 149 20.98 49.68 10.22
C GLU A 149 20.11 50.91 10.04
N GLN A 150 20.76 52.05 10.08
CA GLN A 150 20.16 53.24 9.60
C GLN A 150 19.94 53.07 8.10
N LEU A 151 18.80 52.62 7.76
CA LEU A 151 18.26 52.78 6.43
C LEU A 151 18.01 54.24 6.20
N SER A 152 18.99 54.87 5.62
CA SER A 152 18.85 56.15 4.98
C SER A 152 17.96 55.94 3.75
N LEU A 153 16.70 56.20 3.91
CA LEU A 153 15.74 56.28 2.82
C LEU A 153 15.90 57.63 2.12
N PHE A 154 16.34 57.54 0.91
CA PHE A 154 16.05 58.55 -0.09
C PHE A 154 15.22 57.90 -1.20
#